data_f7c9268f73cb2ff8d15ca22ce64ccbd0
#
_entry.id   f7c9268f73cb2ff8d15ca22ce64ccbd0
#
_cell.length_a   1.000
_cell.length_b   1.000
_cell.length_c   1.000
_cell.angle_alpha   90.00
_cell.angle_beta   90.00
_cell.angle_gamma   90.00
#
_symmetry.space_group_name_H-M   'P 1'
#
loop_
_entity.id
_entity.type
_entity.pdbx_description
1 polymer ?
#
loop_
_entity_poly.entity_id
_entity_poly.type
_entity_poly.pdbx_seq_one_letter_code
_entity_poly.pdbx_strand_id
1 'polypeptide(L)'
;MCGREWDLLDEVFAPVFSPSTGIALEFLGLNEPTTARPAGSFLEIGCGSGVTTVMAALAGFDRVVGSDISPRAVENTAVNAERHGVGGRLSAVHSDLFSGLAESDRFDTVFWSSNYVMAPDSYEYESVHERAYVDTGYRAHRRYLEQAPHWLTPTGSALLHFSDRGDLPALHRIADETGRELRTLRSERVREGEYGQDMVEHMLIEIRPARGR
;
A
#
# COMPACT_ATOMS: atom_id res chain seq x y z
N MET A 1 -7.17 6.01 -15.08
CA MET A 1 -5.86 6.10 -14.44
C MET A 1 -4.87 5.30 -15.27
N CYS A 2 -3.63 5.76 -15.48
CA CYS A 2 -2.62 5.10 -16.34
C CYS A 2 -3.12 4.76 -17.76
N GLY A 3 -3.92 5.63 -18.38
CA GLY A 3 -4.50 5.40 -19.71
C GLY A 3 -5.48 4.22 -19.81
N ARG A 4 -5.98 3.72 -18.66
CA ARG A 4 -6.87 2.55 -18.55
C ARG A 4 -8.18 2.91 -17.88
N GLU A 5 -9.21 2.12 -18.17
CA GLU A 5 -10.51 2.17 -17.50
C GLU A 5 -10.50 1.23 -16.30
N TRP A 6 -11.18 1.63 -15.24
CA TRP A 6 -11.26 0.90 -13.96
C TRP A 6 -12.69 0.86 -13.48
N ASP A 7 -13.11 -0.30 -12.98
CA ASP A 7 -14.36 -0.41 -12.24
C ASP A 7 -14.14 0.08 -10.81
N LEU A 8 -15.10 0.81 -10.29
CA LEU A 8 -15.11 1.26 -8.91
C LEU A 8 -16.45 0.86 -8.28
N LEU A 9 -16.39 0.01 -7.28
CA LEU A 9 -17.55 -0.41 -6.51
C LEU A 9 -17.83 0.58 -5.38
N ASP A 10 -19.09 0.62 -4.94
CA ASP A 10 -19.49 1.44 -3.79
C ASP A 10 -18.70 1.03 -2.53
N GLU A 11 -18.44 1.98 -1.66
CA GLU A 11 -17.68 1.81 -0.41
C GLU A 11 -16.21 1.39 -0.61
N VAL A 12 -15.66 1.57 -1.81
CA VAL A 12 -14.22 1.40 -2.08
C VAL A 12 -13.58 2.77 -2.29
N PHE A 13 -12.36 2.95 -1.78
CA PHE A 13 -11.60 4.17 -1.97
C PHE A 13 -11.45 4.50 -3.46
N ALA A 14 -11.81 5.73 -3.83
CA ALA A 14 -11.76 6.20 -5.21
C ALA A 14 -10.42 6.91 -5.52
N PRO A 15 -9.48 6.24 -6.20
CA PRO A 15 -8.13 6.75 -6.42
C PRO A 15 -8.06 7.98 -7.32
N VAL A 16 -9.16 8.30 -8.03
CA VAL A 16 -9.24 9.49 -8.90
C VAL A 16 -9.35 10.79 -8.13
N PHE A 17 -9.73 10.75 -6.85
CA PHE A 17 -9.86 11.93 -5.99
C PHE A 17 -8.62 12.21 -5.14
N SER A 18 -7.57 11.39 -5.27
CA SER A 18 -6.33 11.58 -4.54
C SER A 18 -5.13 11.28 -5.45
N PRO A 19 -4.09 12.12 -5.45
CA PRO A 19 -2.87 11.86 -6.22
C PRO A 19 -2.06 10.69 -5.66
N SER A 20 -2.32 10.26 -4.42
CA SER A 20 -1.52 9.26 -3.70
C SER A 20 -1.29 7.96 -4.47
N THR A 21 -2.32 7.42 -5.12
CA THR A 21 -2.18 6.18 -5.92
C THR A 21 -1.27 6.40 -7.14
N GLY A 22 -1.42 7.54 -7.83
CA GLY A 22 -0.55 7.89 -8.97
C GLY A 22 0.91 8.02 -8.57
N ILE A 23 1.16 8.70 -7.45
CA ILE A 23 2.51 8.88 -6.87
C ILE A 23 3.09 7.53 -6.42
N ALA A 24 2.29 6.69 -5.78
CA ALA A 24 2.71 5.35 -5.39
C ALA A 24 3.16 4.51 -6.60
N LEU A 25 2.39 4.54 -7.70
CA LEU A 25 2.75 3.87 -8.95
C LEU A 25 4.05 4.40 -9.54
N GLU A 26 4.27 5.72 -9.48
CA GLU A 26 5.51 6.34 -9.94
C GLU A 26 6.70 5.92 -9.08
N PHE A 27 6.56 5.96 -7.77
CA PHE A 27 7.60 5.53 -6.83
C PHE A 27 8.00 4.06 -7.03
N LEU A 28 7.03 3.20 -7.34
CA LEU A 28 7.23 1.79 -7.61
C LEU A 28 7.70 1.51 -9.06
N GLY A 29 7.69 2.53 -9.94
CA GLY A 29 8.02 2.37 -11.35
C GLY A 29 6.99 1.54 -12.13
N LEU A 30 5.70 1.58 -11.72
CA LEU A 30 4.61 0.79 -12.30
C LEU A 30 3.77 1.58 -13.32
N ASN A 31 3.97 2.88 -13.45
CA ASN A 31 3.19 3.77 -14.32
C ASN A 31 3.69 3.82 -15.78
N GLU A 32 4.89 3.30 -16.06
CA GLU A 32 5.48 3.29 -17.40
C GLU A 32 5.75 1.87 -17.90
N PRO A 33 5.65 1.65 -19.22
CA PRO A 33 6.11 0.41 -19.81
C PRO A 33 7.62 0.25 -19.56
N THR A 34 8.00 -0.76 -18.81
CA THR A 34 9.42 -1.07 -18.62
C THR A 34 9.84 -2.23 -19.52
N THR A 35 11.03 -2.12 -20.11
CA THR A 35 11.66 -3.23 -20.83
C THR A 35 12.27 -4.26 -19.89
N ALA A 36 12.58 -3.86 -18.65
CA ALA A 36 13.01 -4.76 -17.59
C ALA A 36 11.76 -5.22 -16.81
N ARG A 37 11.32 -6.46 -17.04
CA ARG A 37 10.23 -7.05 -16.25
C ARG A 37 10.69 -7.21 -14.81
N PRO A 38 9.95 -6.64 -13.83
CA PRO A 38 10.18 -7.04 -12.46
C PRO A 38 9.90 -8.55 -12.36
N ALA A 39 10.86 -9.28 -11.87
CA ALA A 39 10.68 -10.71 -11.57
C ALA A 39 10.27 -10.85 -10.10
N GLY A 40 9.58 -11.97 -9.78
CA GLY A 40 9.26 -12.32 -8.41
C GLY A 40 7.83 -11.99 -8.02
N SER A 41 7.63 -11.79 -6.73
CA SER A 41 6.31 -11.72 -6.10
C SER A 41 6.07 -10.36 -5.43
N PHE A 42 4.82 -9.88 -5.54
CA PHE A 42 4.38 -8.60 -5.00
C PHE A 42 3.15 -8.79 -4.11
N LEU A 43 3.18 -8.21 -2.92
CA LEU A 43 2.04 -8.12 -2.02
C LEU A 43 1.71 -6.64 -1.79
N GLU A 44 0.45 -6.27 -2.05
CA GLU A 44 -0.11 -4.99 -1.62
C GLU A 44 -1.03 -5.19 -0.41
N ILE A 45 -0.80 -4.41 0.64
CA ILE A 45 -1.70 -4.28 1.78
C ILE A 45 -2.65 -3.10 1.50
N GLY A 46 -3.96 -3.28 1.73
CA GLY A 46 -4.97 -2.27 1.44
C GLY A 46 -5.13 -2.03 -0.06
N CYS A 47 -5.40 -3.08 -0.83
CA CYS A 47 -5.42 -3.01 -2.29
C CYS A 47 -6.56 -2.15 -2.88
N GLY A 48 -7.62 -1.87 -2.11
CA GLY A 48 -8.71 -0.98 -2.51
C GLY A 48 -9.36 -1.38 -3.83
N SER A 49 -9.36 -0.48 -4.80
CA SER A 49 -9.85 -0.76 -6.16
C SER A 49 -8.91 -1.63 -7.01
N GLY A 50 -7.74 -2.00 -6.48
CA GLY A 50 -6.78 -2.89 -7.15
C GLY A 50 -5.87 -2.22 -8.18
N VAL A 51 -5.85 -0.89 -8.26
CA VAL A 51 -5.05 -0.19 -9.29
C VAL A 51 -3.57 -0.57 -9.19
N THR A 52 -2.95 -0.45 -8.01
CA THR A 52 -1.53 -0.76 -7.83
C THR A 52 -1.26 -2.25 -8.03
N THR A 53 -2.11 -3.11 -7.46
CA THR A 53 -2.01 -4.57 -7.59
C THR A 53 -2.07 -5.02 -9.05
N VAL A 54 -3.05 -4.51 -9.81
CA VAL A 54 -3.20 -4.83 -11.24
C VAL A 54 -2.03 -4.28 -12.06
N MET A 55 -1.57 -3.06 -11.77
CA MET A 55 -0.42 -2.47 -12.45
C MET A 55 0.86 -3.27 -12.18
N ALA A 56 1.06 -3.79 -10.97
CA ALA A 56 2.18 -4.70 -10.67
C ALA A 56 2.11 -5.98 -11.53
N ALA A 57 0.92 -6.58 -11.66
CA ALA A 57 0.73 -7.75 -12.51
C ALA A 57 0.98 -7.42 -14.00
N LEU A 58 0.53 -6.27 -14.49
CA LEU A 58 0.77 -5.80 -15.87
C LEU A 58 2.25 -5.47 -16.13
N ALA A 59 2.97 -4.96 -15.12
CA ALA A 59 4.41 -4.72 -15.20
C ALA A 59 5.21 -6.01 -15.32
N GLY A 60 4.65 -7.17 -14.92
CA GLY A 60 5.24 -8.48 -15.16
C GLY A 60 5.72 -9.23 -13.92
N PHE A 61 5.30 -8.82 -12.71
CA PHE A 61 5.48 -9.67 -11.54
C PHE A 61 4.84 -11.05 -11.76
N ASP A 62 5.54 -12.12 -11.35
CA ASP A 62 5.12 -13.50 -11.59
C ASP A 62 3.91 -13.90 -10.75
N ARG A 63 3.89 -13.42 -9.50
CA ARG A 63 2.80 -13.61 -8.54
C ARG A 63 2.47 -12.29 -7.86
N VAL A 64 1.21 -11.93 -7.88
CA VAL A 64 0.72 -10.71 -7.24
C VAL A 64 -0.42 -11.04 -6.29
N VAL A 65 -0.37 -10.50 -5.07
CA VAL A 65 -1.45 -10.63 -4.09
C VAL A 65 -1.86 -9.22 -3.65
N GLY A 66 -3.15 -8.94 -3.72
CA GLY A 66 -3.75 -7.77 -3.08
C GLY A 66 -4.51 -8.22 -1.85
N SER A 67 -4.23 -7.63 -0.68
CA SER A 67 -5.00 -7.91 0.53
C SER A 67 -5.73 -6.65 0.99
N ASP A 68 -6.95 -6.83 1.51
CA ASP A 68 -7.73 -5.72 2.07
C ASP A 68 -8.63 -6.21 3.20
N ILE A 69 -8.86 -5.34 4.19
CA ILE A 69 -9.79 -5.60 5.29
C ILE A 69 -11.25 -5.44 4.85
N SER A 70 -11.51 -4.74 3.74
CA SER A 70 -12.83 -4.58 3.14
C SER A 70 -13.10 -5.70 2.13
N PRO A 71 -14.13 -6.55 2.33
CA PRO A 71 -14.54 -7.53 1.32
C PRO A 71 -14.91 -6.87 -0.02
N ARG A 72 -15.43 -5.65 -0.01
CA ARG A 72 -15.77 -4.90 -1.22
C ARG A 72 -14.53 -4.48 -2.01
N ALA A 73 -13.44 -4.11 -1.32
CA ALA A 73 -12.16 -3.82 -1.95
C ALA A 73 -11.56 -5.08 -2.60
N VAL A 74 -11.65 -6.23 -1.92
CA VAL A 74 -11.22 -7.52 -2.48
C VAL A 74 -11.99 -7.86 -3.75
N GLU A 75 -13.32 -7.73 -3.73
CA GLU A 75 -14.18 -7.92 -4.90
C GLU A 75 -13.80 -6.95 -6.03
N ASN A 76 -13.61 -5.67 -5.72
CA ASN A 76 -13.23 -4.66 -6.71
C ASN A 76 -11.88 -4.97 -7.37
N THR A 77 -10.89 -5.38 -6.56
CA THR A 77 -9.59 -5.80 -7.08
C THR A 77 -9.72 -6.99 -8.03
N ALA A 78 -10.53 -8.00 -7.69
CA ALA A 78 -10.79 -9.15 -8.56
C ALA A 78 -11.46 -8.75 -9.88
N VAL A 79 -12.49 -7.88 -9.83
CA VAL A 79 -13.16 -7.35 -11.03
C VAL A 79 -12.15 -6.65 -11.95
N ASN A 80 -11.29 -5.79 -11.40
CA ASN A 80 -10.28 -5.11 -12.19
C ASN A 80 -9.17 -6.04 -12.70
N ALA A 81 -8.82 -7.10 -11.95
CA ALA A 81 -7.88 -8.11 -12.41
C ALA A 81 -8.42 -8.86 -13.65
N GLU A 82 -9.70 -9.22 -13.67
CA GLU A 82 -10.37 -9.84 -14.81
C GLU A 82 -10.47 -8.86 -15.99
N ARG A 83 -10.91 -7.61 -15.76
CA ARG A 83 -10.97 -6.56 -16.80
C ARG A 83 -9.65 -6.40 -17.55
N HIS A 84 -8.54 -6.47 -16.83
CA HIS A 84 -7.20 -6.27 -17.39
C HIS A 84 -6.48 -7.56 -17.80
N GLY A 85 -7.15 -8.72 -17.69
CA GLY A 85 -6.62 -10.02 -18.13
C GLY A 85 -5.44 -10.53 -17.29
N VAL A 86 -5.35 -10.15 -16.02
CA VAL A 86 -4.26 -10.55 -15.12
C VAL A 86 -4.68 -11.51 -14.01
N GLY A 87 -5.96 -11.95 -13.98
CA GLY A 87 -6.49 -12.86 -12.97
C GLY A 87 -5.72 -14.18 -12.82
N GLY A 88 -5.01 -14.63 -13.86
CA GLY A 88 -4.18 -15.84 -13.80
C GLY A 88 -2.90 -15.72 -12.93
N ARG A 89 -2.47 -14.50 -12.57
CA ARG A 89 -1.27 -14.25 -11.73
C ARG A 89 -1.54 -13.34 -10.54
N LEU A 90 -2.76 -12.81 -10.44
CA LEU A 90 -3.19 -11.93 -9.35
C LEU A 90 -4.31 -12.61 -8.55
N SER A 91 -4.18 -12.57 -7.24
CA SER A 91 -5.26 -12.96 -6.32
C SER A 91 -5.55 -11.84 -5.33
N ALA A 92 -6.83 -11.64 -5.02
CA ALA A 92 -7.29 -10.73 -3.99
C ALA A 92 -7.74 -11.51 -2.75
N VAL A 93 -7.32 -11.09 -1.54
CA VAL A 93 -7.52 -11.82 -0.29
C VAL A 93 -8.12 -10.90 0.76
N HIS A 94 -9.21 -11.33 1.40
CA HIS A 94 -9.75 -10.63 2.56
C HIS A 94 -8.83 -10.85 3.78
N SER A 95 -8.25 -9.78 4.30
CA SER A 95 -7.22 -9.85 5.33
C SER A 95 -7.11 -8.54 6.13
N ASP A 96 -7.07 -8.63 7.44
CA ASP A 96 -6.59 -7.52 8.27
C ASP A 96 -5.05 -7.55 8.30
N LEU A 97 -4.43 -6.70 7.48
CA LEU A 97 -3.02 -6.74 7.11
C LEU A 97 -2.64 -8.11 6.53
N PHE A 98 -1.94 -8.95 7.30
CA PHE A 98 -1.39 -10.23 6.87
C PHE A 98 -2.20 -11.45 7.32
N SER A 99 -3.24 -11.27 8.15
CA SER A 99 -3.92 -12.37 8.85
C SER A 99 -4.61 -13.40 7.94
N GLY A 100 -4.94 -13.03 6.71
CA GLY A 100 -5.58 -13.91 5.71
C GLY A 100 -4.59 -14.62 4.78
N LEU A 101 -3.28 -14.40 4.93
CA LEU A 101 -2.24 -15.01 4.12
C LEU A 101 -1.81 -16.36 4.70
N ALA A 102 -1.29 -17.25 3.87
CA ALA A 102 -0.70 -18.50 4.34
C ALA A 102 0.65 -18.25 5.04
N GLU A 103 0.90 -18.86 6.17
CA GLU A 103 2.15 -18.67 6.96
C GLU A 103 3.43 -18.93 6.14
N SER A 104 3.34 -19.77 5.11
CA SER A 104 4.45 -20.08 4.20
C SER A 104 4.69 -19.03 3.12
N ASP A 105 3.77 -18.06 2.95
CA ASP A 105 3.91 -17.04 1.91
C ASP A 105 5.11 -16.14 2.16
N ARG A 106 5.85 -15.86 1.08
CA ARG A 106 6.96 -14.89 1.07
C ARG A 106 6.90 -14.09 -0.23
N PHE A 107 7.28 -12.81 -0.13
CA PHE A 107 7.21 -11.86 -1.24
C PHE A 107 8.53 -11.11 -1.41
N ASP A 108 8.85 -10.82 -2.66
CA ASP A 108 10.03 -10.00 -2.99
C ASP A 108 9.76 -8.53 -2.75
N THR A 109 8.48 -8.13 -2.84
CA THR A 109 8.03 -6.79 -2.46
C THR A 109 6.75 -6.90 -1.63
N VAL A 110 6.76 -6.31 -0.44
CA VAL A 110 5.58 -6.04 0.37
C VAL A 110 5.38 -4.53 0.38
N PHE A 111 4.24 -4.07 -0.08
CA PHE A 111 3.93 -2.66 -0.21
C PHE A 111 2.62 -2.29 0.48
N TRP A 112 2.57 -1.12 1.07
CA TRP A 112 1.36 -0.52 1.60
C TRP A 112 1.31 0.96 1.24
N SER A 113 0.29 1.37 0.47
CA SER A 113 -0.10 2.78 0.36
C SER A 113 -0.98 3.10 1.55
N SER A 114 -0.39 3.61 2.63
CA SER A 114 -1.06 3.65 3.92
C SER A 114 -2.09 4.78 4.05
N ASN A 115 -3.03 4.58 4.96
CA ASN A 115 -3.97 5.57 5.49
C ASN A 115 -3.26 6.47 6.52
N TYR A 116 -2.31 7.27 6.09
CA TYR A 116 -1.33 7.99 6.91
C TYR A 116 -1.89 9.02 7.91
N VAL A 117 -3.19 9.35 7.85
CA VAL A 117 -3.79 10.28 8.82
C VAL A 117 -4.06 9.55 10.14
N MET A 118 -3.45 10.04 11.22
CA MET A 118 -3.65 9.46 12.55
C MET A 118 -4.93 10.00 13.19
N ALA A 119 -5.85 9.10 13.55
CA ALA A 119 -6.98 9.42 14.40
C ALA A 119 -6.62 9.23 15.88
N PRO A 120 -7.26 9.97 16.81
CA PRO A 120 -7.08 9.76 18.26
C PRO A 120 -7.40 8.31 18.69
N ASP A 121 -6.80 7.84 19.78
CA ASP A 121 -7.06 6.49 20.32
C ASP A 121 -8.51 6.21 20.66
N SER A 122 -9.29 7.26 20.95
CA SER A 122 -10.73 7.21 21.24
C SER A 122 -11.61 7.20 19.99
N TYR A 123 -11.02 7.28 18.79
CA TYR A 123 -11.80 7.27 17.54
C TYR A 123 -12.38 5.88 17.28
N GLU A 124 -13.68 5.83 17.10
CA GLU A 124 -14.42 4.61 16.75
C GLU A 124 -14.85 4.70 15.29
N TYR A 125 -14.52 3.67 14.51
CA TYR A 125 -14.92 3.60 13.10
C TYR A 125 -16.42 3.32 12.99
N GLU A 126 -17.15 4.12 12.23
CA GLU A 126 -18.55 3.87 11.91
C GLU A 126 -18.70 2.82 10.78
N SER A 127 -17.67 2.70 9.94
CA SER A 127 -17.63 1.73 8.84
C SER A 127 -16.21 1.24 8.57
N VAL A 128 -16.12 0.09 7.87
CA VAL A 128 -14.82 -0.43 7.38
C VAL A 128 -14.19 0.54 6.37
N HIS A 129 -15.01 1.29 5.61
CA HIS A 129 -14.54 2.24 4.61
C HIS A 129 -13.67 3.36 5.20
N GLU A 130 -13.95 3.80 6.44
CA GLU A 130 -13.16 4.83 7.12
C GLU A 130 -11.70 4.41 7.35
N ARG A 131 -11.44 3.10 7.43
CA ARG A 131 -10.08 2.57 7.54
C ARG A 131 -9.21 2.82 6.31
N ALA A 132 -9.80 3.21 5.18
CA ALA A 132 -9.05 3.67 4.01
C ALA A 132 -8.44 5.07 4.20
N TYR A 133 -8.91 5.84 5.17
CA TYR A 133 -8.54 7.25 5.36
C TYR A 133 -7.73 7.51 6.62
N VAL A 134 -8.03 6.80 7.71
CA VAL A 134 -7.42 7.06 9.03
C VAL A 134 -6.98 5.80 9.73
N ASP A 135 -5.93 5.91 10.57
CA ASP A 135 -5.46 4.86 11.46
C ASP A 135 -5.51 5.35 12.91
N THR A 136 -6.35 4.71 13.73
CA THR A 136 -6.51 5.05 15.15
C THR A 136 -5.23 4.73 15.92
N GLY A 137 -4.57 5.79 16.45
CA GLY A 137 -3.33 5.67 17.21
C GLY A 137 -2.20 4.98 16.47
N TYR A 138 -2.22 4.95 15.15
CA TYR A 138 -1.29 4.20 14.30
C TYR A 138 -1.15 2.72 14.65
N ARG A 139 -2.24 2.08 15.05
CA ARG A 139 -2.25 0.65 15.41
C ARG A 139 -1.97 -0.25 14.21
N ALA A 140 -2.50 0.10 13.04
CA ALA A 140 -2.21 -0.65 11.80
C ALA A 140 -0.76 -0.40 11.34
N HIS A 141 -0.25 0.84 11.43
CA HIS A 141 1.15 1.14 11.13
C HIS A 141 2.10 0.36 12.05
N ARG A 142 1.85 0.31 13.37
CA ARG A 142 2.65 -0.49 14.30
C ARG A 142 2.71 -1.96 13.87
N ARG A 143 1.56 -2.58 13.63
CA ARG A 143 1.45 -3.97 13.21
C ARG A 143 2.15 -4.21 11.87
N TYR A 144 2.05 -3.28 10.93
CA TYR A 144 2.73 -3.37 9.65
C TYR A 144 4.26 -3.33 9.83
N LEU A 145 4.79 -2.39 10.61
CA LEU A 145 6.23 -2.30 10.91
C LEU A 145 6.77 -3.56 11.59
N GLU A 146 6.00 -4.13 12.51
CA GLU A 146 6.36 -5.38 13.20
C GLU A 146 6.36 -6.59 12.25
N GLN A 147 5.34 -6.73 11.42
CA GLN A 147 5.02 -7.96 10.70
C GLN A 147 5.60 -8.01 9.28
N ALA A 148 5.61 -6.90 8.53
CA ALA A 148 5.99 -6.90 7.11
C ALA A 148 7.34 -7.59 6.82
N PRO A 149 8.40 -7.43 7.64
CA PRO A 149 9.66 -8.11 7.40
C PRO A 149 9.61 -9.64 7.46
N HIS A 150 8.62 -10.22 8.17
CA HIS A 150 8.46 -11.69 8.26
C HIS A 150 7.88 -12.28 6.96
N TRP A 151 7.28 -11.46 6.11
CA TRP A 151 6.67 -11.86 4.85
C TRP A 151 7.58 -11.70 3.65
N LEU A 152 8.85 -11.35 3.87
CA LEU A 152 9.82 -11.14 2.81
C LEU A 152 10.59 -12.43 2.44
N THR A 153 10.90 -12.54 1.15
CA THR A 153 12.01 -13.40 0.72
C THR A 153 13.34 -12.88 1.28
N PRO A 154 14.44 -13.66 1.26
CA PRO A 154 15.73 -13.20 1.77
C PRO A 154 16.27 -11.90 1.15
N THR A 155 15.84 -11.59 -0.07
CA THR A 155 16.23 -10.37 -0.81
C THR A 155 15.09 -9.38 -0.98
N GLY A 156 13.95 -9.64 -0.33
CA GLY A 156 12.74 -8.82 -0.46
C GLY A 156 12.83 -7.49 0.30
N SER A 157 11.94 -6.57 -0.05
CA SER A 157 11.82 -5.26 0.59
C SER A 157 10.40 -5.00 1.08
N ALA A 158 10.26 -4.47 2.30
CA ALA A 158 9.02 -3.95 2.83
C ALA A 158 8.98 -2.43 2.62
N LEU A 159 7.95 -1.95 1.94
CA LEU A 159 7.79 -0.57 1.49
C LEU A 159 6.51 0.04 2.03
N LEU A 160 6.60 1.27 2.51
CA LEU A 160 5.48 2.06 2.98
C LEU A 160 5.41 3.36 2.18
N HIS A 161 4.28 3.64 1.54
CA HIS A 161 3.98 4.97 1.05
C HIS A 161 3.32 5.78 2.17
N PHE A 162 3.91 6.91 2.49
CA PHE A 162 3.48 7.79 3.57
C PHE A 162 3.48 9.26 3.09
N SER A 163 2.83 10.14 3.84
CA SER A 163 2.73 11.56 3.52
C SER A 163 2.93 12.43 4.77
N ASP A 164 3.42 13.66 4.59
CA ASP A 164 3.53 14.67 5.66
C ASP A 164 2.19 15.19 6.20
N ARG A 165 1.05 14.74 5.61
CA ARG A 165 -0.28 14.88 6.23
C ARG A 165 -0.45 13.98 7.46
N GLY A 166 0.39 12.95 7.60
CA GLY A 166 0.46 12.09 8.77
C GLY A 166 1.42 12.60 9.83
N ASP A 167 1.44 11.95 10.99
CA ASP A 167 2.37 12.23 12.09
C ASP A 167 3.67 11.43 11.89
N LEU A 168 4.60 11.99 11.10
CA LEU A 168 5.90 11.37 10.83
C LEU A 168 6.73 11.14 12.11
N PRO A 169 6.79 12.07 13.09
CA PRO A 169 7.38 11.81 14.38
C PRO A 169 6.79 10.60 15.12
N ALA A 170 5.46 10.41 15.09
CA ALA A 170 4.83 9.23 15.68
C ALA A 170 5.24 7.94 14.95
N LEU A 171 5.30 7.96 13.62
CA LEU A 171 5.75 6.82 12.83
C LEU A 171 7.20 6.43 13.19
N HIS A 172 8.10 7.41 13.33
CA HIS A 172 9.50 7.16 13.76
C HIS A 172 9.58 6.57 15.18
N ARG A 173 8.79 7.08 16.14
CA ARG A 173 8.75 6.50 17.49
C ARG A 173 8.31 5.04 17.45
N ILE A 174 7.29 4.72 16.66
CA ILE A 174 6.81 3.33 16.50
C ILE A 174 7.90 2.45 15.87
N ALA A 175 8.62 2.97 14.89
CA ALA A 175 9.73 2.25 14.28
C ALA A 175 10.83 1.92 15.32
N ASP A 176 11.23 2.89 16.12
CA ASP A 176 12.22 2.69 17.20
C ASP A 176 11.74 1.63 18.22
N GLU A 177 10.48 1.71 18.65
CA GLU A 177 9.86 0.77 19.60
C GLU A 177 9.75 -0.66 19.04
N THR A 178 9.57 -0.80 17.74
CA THR A 178 9.46 -2.09 17.05
C THR A 178 10.81 -2.61 16.52
N GLY A 179 11.91 -1.91 16.79
CA GLY A 179 13.25 -2.27 16.35
C GLY A 179 13.41 -2.16 14.84
N ARG A 180 12.82 -1.13 14.24
CA ARG A 180 12.89 -0.85 12.80
C ARG A 180 13.59 0.47 12.52
N GLU A 181 14.26 0.53 11.38
CA GLU A 181 14.81 1.74 10.77
C GLU A 181 13.97 2.09 9.55
N LEU A 182 13.57 3.36 9.43
CA LEU A 182 12.84 3.88 8.28
C LEU A 182 13.82 4.60 7.36
N ARG A 183 13.93 4.13 6.12
CA ARG A 183 14.78 4.74 5.09
C ARG A 183 13.91 5.29 3.97
N THR A 184 13.85 6.60 3.82
CA THR A 184 13.22 7.23 2.66
C THR A 184 14.01 6.91 1.40
N LEU A 185 13.37 6.24 0.45
CA LEU A 185 13.94 5.90 -0.85
C LEU A 185 13.66 6.96 -1.90
N ARG A 186 12.43 7.52 -1.87
CA ARG A 186 11.96 8.59 -2.76
C ARG A 186 11.09 9.55 -1.99
N SER A 187 11.07 10.80 -2.41
CA SER A 187 10.15 11.80 -1.91
C SER A 187 9.79 12.76 -3.03
N GLU A 188 8.54 13.22 -3.04
CA GLU A 188 8.02 14.17 -4.01
C GLU A 188 7.03 15.10 -3.35
N ARG A 189 7.10 16.40 -3.69
CA ARG A 189 6.14 17.41 -3.25
C ARG A 189 5.18 17.73 -4.36
N VAL A 190 3.91 17.50 -4.10
CA VAL A 190 2.82 17.75 -5.06
C VAL A 190 1.82 18.74 -4.50
N ARG A 191 1.09 19.39 -5.40
CA ARG A 191 -0.04 20.24 -5.02
C ARG A 191 -1.28 19.38 -4.84
N GLU A 192 -1.91 19.52 -3.68
CA GLU A 192 -3.15 18.84 -3.30
C GLU A 192 -4.22 19.84 -2.86
N GLY A 193 -5.41 19.31 -2.54
CA GLY A 193 -6.58 20.08 -2.16
C GLY A 193 -7.41 20.50 -3.36
N GLU A 194 -8.65 20.93 -3.12
CA GLU A 194 -9.65 21.23 -4.15
C GLU A 194 -9.15 22.24 -5.20
N TYR A 195 -8.27 23.16 -4.77
CA TYR A 195 -7.69 24.20 -5.65
C TYR A 195 -6.16 24.11 -5.75
N GLY A 196 -5.57 22.97 -5.35
CA GLY A 196 -4.11 22.79 -5.37
C GLY A 196 -3.36 23.75 -4.42
N GLN A 197 -4.01 24.15 -3.31
CA GLN A 197 -3.45 25.10 -2.36
C GLN A 197 -2.42 24.51 -1.40
N ASP A 198 -2.48 23.21 -1.16
CA ASP A 198 -1.58 22.53 -0.22
C ASP A 198 -0.37 21.95 -0.95
N MET A 199 0.81 22.17 -0.40
CA MET A 199 2.01 21.44 -0.83
C MET A 199 2.21 20.26 0.11
N VAL A 200 2.06 19.04 -0.42
CA VAL A 200 2.13 17.79 0.35
C VAL A 200 3.32 16.99 -0.11
N GLU A 201 4.12 16.52 0.85
CA GLU A 201 5.25 15.64 0.59
C GLU A 201 4.83 14.18 0.74
N HIS A 202 4.96 13.43 -0.34
CA HIS A 202 4.81 11.98 -0.36
C HIS A 202 6.18 11.31 -0.29
N MET A 203 6.25 10.19 0.40
CA MET A 203 7.50 9.45 0.63
C MET A 203 7.29 7.96 0.39
N LEU A 204 8.23 7.33 -0.30
CA LEU A 204 8.40 5.88 -0.30
C LEU A 204 9.46 5.51 0.73
N ILE A 205 9.06 4.80 1.76
CA ILE A 205 9.89 4.45 2.92
C ILE A 205 10.13 2.94 2.91
N GLU A 206 11.40 2.54 2.96
CA GLU A 206 11.79 1.14 3.18
C GLU A 206 11.92 0.87 4.68
N ILE A 207 11.34 -0.25 5.12
CA ILE A 207 11.38 -0.72 6.50
C ILE A 207 12.51 -1.73 6.63
N ARG A 208 13.47 -1.44 7.50
CA ARG A 208 14.64 -2.28 7.76
C ARG A 208 14.72 -2.72 9.22
N PRO A 209 15.41 -3.83 9.52
CA PRO A 209 15.84 -4.07 10.89
C PRO A 209 16.71 -2.91 11.37
N ALA A 210 16.48 -2.43 12.60
CA ALA A 210 17.37 -1.47 13.21
C ALA A 210 18.78 -2.06 13.31
N ARG A 211 19.80 -1.29 12.95
CA ARG A 211 21.19 -1.71 13.12
C ARG A 211 21.42 -1.90 14.61
N GLY A 212 21.87 -3.10 15.01
CA GLY A 212 22.19 -3.39 16.40
C GLY A 212 23.09 -2.31 16.99
N ARG A 213 22.65 -1.75 18.13
CA ARG A 213 23.49 -0.84 18.94
C ARG A 213 24.60 -1.61 19.57
#